data_67ef0195d41fa674bba987106c9cab5d
#
_entry.id   67ef0195d41fa674bba987106c9cab5d
#
_cell.length_a   1.000
_cell.length_b   1.000
_cell.length_c   1.000
_cell.angle_alpha   90.00
_cell.angle_beta   90.00
_cell.angle_gamma   90.00
#
_symmetry.space_group_name_H-M   'P 1'
#
loop_
_entity.id
_entity.type
_entity.pdbx_description
1 polymer ?
#
loop_
_entity_poly.entity_id
_entity_poly.type
_entity_poly.pdbx_seq_one_letter_code
_entity_poly.pdbx_strand_id
1 'polypeptide(L)'
;KSIATRSQDGAMEADDIRDRAVSIKKTTTENDKRTKAIHAEINEGLTKALEDIKVVDQIGVLAESIMEITGQTNLLALNASIEAARAGEAGKGFAVVADEIRVLAEQSKAAVVHIQDVTKNVVESVTNLADGAKKLLEFVGTDVVDSFAGFSDMADSYSNDAGSIDGLVTDFSASSEQLLASINGVMDAIGEVSKAAT
;
A
#
# COMPACT_ATOMS: atom_id res chain seq x y z
N LYS A 1 35.83 35.39 -14.36
CA LYS A 1 34.55 35.43 -15.08
C LYS A 1 33.98 36.84 -14.93
N SER A 2 33.52 37.46 -16.02
CA SER A 2 32.84 38.74 -15.97
C SER A 2 31.50 38.64 -15.20
N ILE A 3 31.02 39.75 -14.66
CA ILE A 3 29.73 39.79 -13.94
C ILE A 3 28.61 39.30 -14.87
N ALA A 4 28.61 39.72 -16.12
CA ALA A 4 27.61 39.26 -17.13
C ALA A 4 27.58 37.74 -17.30
N THR A 5 28.76 37.07 -17.32
CA THR A 5 28.81 35.60 -17.42
C THR A 5 28.20 34.94 -16.17
N ARG A 6 28.44 35.49 -14.97
CA ARG A 6 27.87 34.94 -13.72
C ARG A 6 26.37 35.15 -13.63
N SER A 7 25.88 36.28 -14.12
CA SER A 7 24.44 36.55 -14.20
C SER A 7 23.76 35.58 -15.17
N GLN A 8 24.36 35.32 -16.32
CA GLN A 8 23.82 34.36 -17.28
C GLN A 8 23.83 32.92 -16.71
N ASP A 9 24.93 32.52 -16.04
CA ASP A 9 25.00 31.24 -15.35
C ASP A 9 23.87 31.12 -14.29
N GLY A 10 23.60 32.17 -13.50
CA GLY A 10 22.56 32.21 -12.49
C GLY A 10 21.12 32.13 -13.06
N ALA A 11 20.85 32.81 -14.18
CA ALA A 11 19.59 32.73 -14.87
C ALA A 11 19.32 31.32 -15.41
N MET A 12 20.33 30.66 -15.97
CA MET A 12 20.23 29.29 -16.45
C MET A 12 19.96 28.30 -15.29
N GLU A 13 20.57 28.51 -14.12
CA GLU A 13 20.34 27.68 -12.95
C GLU A 13 18.95 27.87 -12.37
N ALA A 14 18.41 29.10 -12.38
CA ALA A 14 17.01 29.35 -11.99
C ALA A 14 16.02 28.67 -12.93
N ASP A 15 16.27 28.66 -14.22
CA ASP A 15 15.42 27.99 -15.21
C ASP A 15 15.44 26.46 -15.04
N ASP A 16 16.63 25.85 -14.78
CA ASP A 16 16.75 24.43 -14.46
C ASP A 16 15.98 24.05 -13.18
N ILE A 17 16.05 24.88 -12.14
CA ILE A 17 15.27 24.68 -10.90
C ILE A 17 13.77 24.69 -11.21
N ARG A 18 13.29 25.64 -12.03
CA ARG A 18 11.89 25.72 -12.44
C ARG A 18 11.44 24.49 -13.21
N ASP A 19 12.21 24.03 -14.17
CA ASP A 19 11.92 22.83 -14.96
C ASP A 19 11.86 21.57 -14.09
N ARG A 20 12.77 21.45 -13.15
CA ARG A 20 12.77 20.36 -12.16
C ARG A 20 11.54 20.41 -11.26
N ALA A 21 11.14 21.59 -10.80
CA ALA A 21 9.94 21.79 -10.00
C ALA A 21 8.67 21.36 -10.77
N VAL A 22 8.55 21.75 -12.04
CA VAL A 22 7.45 21.32 -12.92
C VAL A 22 7.43 19.80 -13.09
N SER A 23 8.60 19.18 -13.28
CA SER A 23 8.73 17.73 -13.42
C SER A 23 8.32 17.01 -12.13
N ILE A 24 8.75 17.48 -10.96
CA ILE A 24 8.37 16.94 -9.65
C ILE A 24 6.84 17.02 -9.48
N LYS A 25 6.25 18.18 -9.74
CA LYS A 25 4.79 18.37 -9.62
C LYS A 25 4.02 17.40 -10.50
N LYS A 26 4.44 17.23 -11.75
CA LYS A 26 3.82 16.28 -12.68
C LYS A 26 3.90 14.84 -12.15
N THR A 27 5.10 14.39 -11.79
CA THR A 27 5.32 13.03 -11.27
C THR A 27 4.52 12.78 -9.98
N THR A 28 4.48 13.76 -9.08
CA THR A 28 3.71 13.68 -7.83
C THR A 28 2.22 13.54 -8.11
N THR A 29 1.68 14.33 -9.05
CA THR A 29 0.27 14.25 -9.45
C THR A 29 -0.07 12.89 -10.07
N GLU A 30 0.80 12.36 -10.90
CA GLU A 30 0.63 11.03 -11.49
C GLU A 30 0.67 9.92 -10.43
N ASN A 31 1.59 10.02 -9.47
CA ASN A 31 1.71 9.08 -8.36
C ASN A 31 0.49 9.14 -7.43
N ASP A 32 0.00 10.33 -7.07
CA ASP A 32 -1.23 10.50 -6.29
C ASP A 32 -2.42 9.81 -6.97
N LYS A 33 -2.62 10.08 -8.25
CA LYS A 33 -3.70 9.45 -9.02
C LYS A 33 -3.58 7.93 -9.07
N ARG A 34 -2.37 7.43 -9.30
CA ARG A 34 -2.12 5.98 -9.33
C ARG A 34 -2.34 5.34 -7.96
N THR A 35 -1.89 5.98 -6.90
CA THR A 35 -2.06 5.50 -5.51
C THR A 35 -3.55 5.42 -5.15
N LYS A 36 -4.35 6.44 -5.48
CA LYS A 36 -5.80 6.43 -5.26
C LYS A 36 -6.50 5.30 -6.04
N ALA A 37 -6.07 5.04 -7.26
CA ALA A 37 -6.63 3.93 -8.07
C ALA A 37 -6.30 2.56 -7.44
N ILE A 38 -5.04 2.32 -7.05
CA ILE A 38 -4.61 1.08 -6.39
C ILE A 38 -5.33 0.91 -5.03
N HIS A 39 -5.45 1.99 -4.26
CA HIS A 39 -6.19 1.98 -2.99
C HIS A 39 -7.64 1.51 -3.18
N ALA A 40 -8.33 2.03 -4.19
CA ALA A 40 -9.71 1.63 -4.50
C ALA A 40 -9.79 0.15 -4.93
N GLU A 41 -8.88 -0.30 -5.79
CA GLU A 41 -8.81 -1.70 -6.25
C GLU A 41 -8.57 -2.68 -5.09
N ILE A 42 -7.61 -2.37 -4.22
CA ILE A 42 -7.32 -3.22 -3.05
C ILE A 42 -8.50 -3.26 -2.08
N ASN A 43 -9.16 -2.11 -1.85
CA ASN A 43 -10.33 -2.05 -0.96
C ASN A 43 -11.50 -2.88 -1.50
N GLU A 44 -11.76 -2.84 -2.80
CA GLU A 44 -12.76 -3.68 -3.46
C GLU A 44 -12.40 -5.16 -3.35
N GLY A 45 -11.15 -5.52 -3.66
CA GLY A 45 -10.65 -6.90 -3.56
C GLY A 45 -10.74 -7.45 -2.12
N LEU A 46 -10.41 -6.63 -1.12
CA LEU A 46 -10.51 -6.99 0.29
C LEU A 46 -11.96 -7.23 0.71
N THR A 47 -12.87 -6.36 0.28
CA THR A 47 -14.31 -6.50 0.56
C THR A 47 -14.84 -7.81 -0.03
N LYS A 48 -14.48 -8.11 -1.27
CA LYS A 48 -14.87 -9.36 -1.93
C LYS A 48 -14.27 -10.59 -1.22
N ALA A 49 -13.00 -10.56 -0.83
CA ALA A 49 -12.38 -11.66 -0.10
C ALA A 49 -13.07 -11.94 1.25
N LEU A 50 -13.51 -10.88 1.95
CA LEU A 50 -14.29 -11.00 3.18
C LEU A 50 -15.72 -11.52 2.96
N GLU A 51 -16.29 -11.29 1.79
CA GLU A 51 -17.57 -11.91 1.41
C GLU A 51 -17.38 -13.39 1.07
N ASP A 52 -16.34 -13.71 0.30
CA ASP A 52 -16.04 -15.08 -0.12
C ASP A 52 -15.73 -15.99 1.09
N ILE A 53 -15.11 -15.47 2.15
CA ILE A 53 -14.81 -16.25 3.37
C ILE A 53 -16.06 -16.73 4.09
N LYS A 54 -17.23 -16.08 3.89
CA LYS A 54 -18.51 -16.54 4.47
C LYS A 54 -18.93 -17.92 3.95
N VAL A 55 -18.42 -18.35 2.79
CA VAL A 55 -18.62 -19.71 2.30
C VAL A 55 -17.99 -20.75 3.24
N VAL A 56 -16.94 -20.38 3.95
CA VAL A 56 -16.26 -21.24 4.93
C VAL A 56 -17.18 -21.54 6.12
N ASP A 57 -18.08 -20.63 6.48
CA ASP A 57 -19.10 -20.86 7.52
C ASP A 57 -20.05 -22.01 7.12
N GLN A 58 -20.34 -22.17 5.81
CA GLN A 58 -21.15 -23.28 5.32
C GLN A 58 -20.45 -24.64 5.49
N ILE A 59 -19.10 -24.66 5.39
CA ILE A 59 -18.32 -25.87 5.69
C ILE A 59 -18.46 -26.23 7.16
N GLY A 60 -18.51 -25.25 8.06
CA GLY A 60 -18.80 -25.46 9.49
C GLY A 60 -20.16 -26.15 9.71
N VAL A 61 -21.21 -25.65 9.07
CA VAL A 61 -22.57 -26.23 9.14
C VAL A 61 -22.61 -27.67 8.58
N LEU A 62 -21.91 -27.91 7.46
CA LEU A 62 -21.80 -29.25 6.88
C LEU A 62 -21.05 -30.21 7.81
N ALA A 63 -19.95 -29.74 8.42
CA ALA A 63 -19.17 -30.50 9.39
C ALA A 63 -20.04 -30.89 10.61
N GLU A 64 -20.85 -29.98 11.10
CA GLU A 64 -21.78 -30.23 12.20
C GLU A 64 -22.84 -31.30 11.83
N SER A 65 -23.39 -31.22 10.63
CA SER A 65 -24.33 -32.25 10.12
C SER A 65 -23.66 -33.62 9.99
N ILE A 66 -22.41 -33.69 9.51
CA ILE A 66 -21.67 -34.96 9.42
C ILE A 66 -21.36 -35.48 10.82
N MET A 67 -21.06 -34.62 11.78
CA MET A 67 -20.85 -34.99 13.19
C MET A 67 -22.08 -35.67 13.77
N GLU A 68 -23.27 -35.15 13.49
CA GLU A 68 -24.53 -35.74 13.92
C GLU A 68 -24.75 -37.11 13.28
N ILE A 69 -24.56 -37.24 11.95
CA ILE A 69 -24.68 -38.51 11.22
C ILE A 69 -23.69 -39.53 11.77
N THR A 70 -22.47 -39.18 12.04
CA THR A 70 -21.47 -40.11 12.61
C THR A 70 -21.86 -40.54 14.01
N GLY A 71 -22.44 -39.65 14.82
CA GLY A 71 -22.99 -39.98 16.13
C GLY A 71 -24.13 -40.99 16.05
N GLN A 72 -25.09 -40.79 15.13
CA GLN A 72 -26.19 -41.70 14.88
C GLN A 72 -25.70 -43.06 14.36
N THR A 73 -24.72 -43.05 13.44
CA THR A 73 -24.10 -44.27 12.90
C THR A 73 -23.40 -45.08 14.00
N ASN A 74 -22.70 -44.41 14.90
CA ASN A 74 -22.07 -45.06 16.06
C ASN A 74 -23.07 -45.73 16.98
N LEU A 75 -24.22 -45.07 17.26
CA LEU A 75 -25.31 -45.65 18.07
C LEU A 75 -25.97 -46.83 17.37
N LEU A 76 -26.20 -46.74 16.05
CA LEU A 76 -26.74 -47.83 15.25
C LEU A 76 -25.82 -49.07 15.26
N ALA A 77 -24.51 -48.84 15.09
CA ALA A 77 -23.52 -49.88 15.14
C ALA A 77 -23.46 -50.55 16.52
N LEU A 78 -23.52 -49.76 17.59
CA LEU A 78 -23.56 -50.28 18.96
C LEU A 78 -24.80 -51.16 19.19
N ASN A 79 -25.98 -50.71 18.74
CA ASN A 79 -27.22 -51.50 18.86
C ASN A 79 -27.13 -52.80 18.05
N ALA A 80 -26.55 -52.76 16.84
CA ALA A 80 -26.32 -53.94 16.02
C ALA A 80 -25.34 -54.93 16.68
N SER A 81 -24.25 -54.45 17.31
CA SER A 81 -23.33 -55.30 18.05
C SER A 81 -24.03 -55.98 19.24
N ILE A 82 -24.87 -55.26 19.97
CA ILE A 82 -25.63 -55.82 21.09
C ILE A 82 -26.57 -56.95 20.62
N GLU A 83 -27.33 -56.73 19.52
CA GLU A 83 -28.27 -57.71 18.99
C GLU A 83 -27.53 -58.93 18.37
N ALA A 84 -26.39 -58.68 17.73
CA ALA A 84 -25.54 -59.77 17.25
C ALA A 84 -25.01 -60.65 18.39
N ALA A 85 -24.62 -60.07 19.50
CA ALA A 85 -24.21 -60.82 20.71
C ALA A 85 -25.38 -61.65 21.29
N ARG A 86 -26.59 -61.11 21.22
CA ARG A 86 -27.79 -61.78 21.68
C ARG A 86 -28.18 -63.01 20.84
N ALA A 87 -27.81 -63.00 19.54
CA ALA A 87 -28.01 -64.12 18.61
C ALA A 87 -26.94 -65.25 18.77
N GLY A 88 -25.97 -65.11 19.62
CA GLY A 88 -24.95 -66.11 19.94
C GLY A 88 -24.09 -66.50 18.71
N GLU A 89 -23.92 -67.82 18.48
CA GLU A 89 -23.07 -68.28 17.35
C GLU A 89 -23.54 -67.79 15.97
N ALA A 90 -24.86 -67.67 15.77
CA ALA A 90 -25.40 -67.17 14.50
C ALA A 90 -25.12 -65.68 14.25
N GLY A 91 -24.82 -64.91 15.28
CA GLY A 91 -24.57 -63.46 15.20
C GLY A 91 -23.12 -63.07 15.03
N LYS A 92 -22.12 -64.00 15.15
CA LYS A 92 -20.70 -63.68 15.16
C LYS A 92 -20.21 -62.83 13.97
N GLY A 93 -20.67 -63.17 12.76
CA GLY A 93 -20.32 -62.42 11.56
C GLY A 93 -20.89 -60.99 11.56
N PHE A 94 -22.10 -60.80 12.07
CA PHE A 94 -22.75 -59.50 12.21
C PHE A 94 -22.06 -58.64 13.29
N ALA A 95 -21.60 -59.21 14.38
CA ALA A 95 -20.87 -58.51 15.43
C ALA A 95 -19.59 -57.86 14.88
N VAL A 96 -18.81 -58.60 14.07
CA VAL A 96 -17.59 -58.05 13.44
C VAL A 96 -17.88 -56.86 12.51
N VAL A 97 -18.94 -56.98 11.71
CA VAL A 97 -19.34 -55.87 10.80
C VAL A 97 -19.79 -54.66 11.61
N ALA A 98 -20.57 -54.87 12.66
CA ALA A 98 -21.07 -53.78 13.50
C ALA A 98 -19.90 -53.07 14.23
N ASP A 99 -18.93 -53.80 14.76
CA ASP A 99 -17.72 -53.21 15.36
C ASP A 99 -16.91 -52.42 14.32
N GLU A 100 -16.73 -52.91 13.11
CA GLU A 100 -16.05 -52.18 12.04
C GLU A 100 -16.78 -50.88 11.69
N ILE A 101 -18.12 -50.89 11.58
CA ILE A 101 -18.94 -49.69 11.35
C ILE A 101 -18.72 -48.67 12.50
N ARG A 102 -18.66 -49.13 13.74
CA ARG A 102 -18.42 -48.32 14.91
C ARG A 102 -17.05 -47.62 14.82
N VAL A 103 -16.00 -48.36 14.46
CA VAL A 103 -14.64 -47.81 14.28
C VAL A 103 -14.60 -46.76 13.15
N LEU A 104 -15.28 -47.05 12.04
CA LEU A 104 -15.40 -46.09 10.92
C LEU A 104 -16.15 -44.81 11.31
N ALA A 105 -17.21 -44.93 12.12
CA ALA A 105 -17.94 -43.79 12.62
C ALA A 105 -17.06 -42.90 13.55
N GLU A 106 -16.28 -43.53 14.44
CA GLU A 106 -15.33 -42.79 15.29
C GLU A 106 -14.21 -42.11 14.48
N GLN A 107 -13.64 -42.79 13.48
CA GLN A 107 -12.65 -42.20 12.58
C GLN A 107 -13.23 -41.02 11.79
N SER A 108 -14.45 -41.16 11.28
CA SER A 108 -15.18 -40.08 10.58
C SER A 108 -15.42 -38.89 11.50
N LYS A 109 -15.82 -39.12 12.75
CA LYS A 109 -15.95 -38.06 13.76
C LYS A 109 -14.65 -37.31 14.00
N ALA A 110 -13.53 -38.04 14.15
CA ALA A 110 -12.22 -37.40 14.33
C ALA A 110 -11.80 -36.55 13.12
N ALA A 111 -12.09 -37.04 11.90
CA ALA A 111 -11.84 -36.26 10.68
C ALA A 111 -12.67 -34.99 10.62
N VAL A 112 -13.93 -35.02 11.05
CA VAL A 112 -14.80 -33.83 11.10
C VAL A 112 -14.30 -32.81 12.11
N VAL A 113 -13.85 -33.21 13.27
CA VAL A 113 -13.23 -32.31 14.25
C VAL A 113 -12.01 -31.60 13.64
N HIS A 114 -11.19 -32.35 12.93
CA HIS A 114 -10.03 -31.76 12.23
C HIS A 114 -10.44 -30.75 11.15
N ILE A 115 -11.50 -31.04 10.39
CA ILE A 115 -12.07 -30.09 9.41
C ILE A 115 -12.52 -28.80 10.11
N GLN A 116 -13.22 -28.89 11.23
CA GLN A 116 -13.66 -27.72 12.00
C GLN A 116 -12.49 -26.87 12.48
N ASP A 117 -11.41 -27.50 12.99
CA ASP A 117 -10.21 -26.81 13.44
C ASP A 117 -9.50 -26.09 12.28
N VAL A 118 -9.34 -26.77 11.14
CA VAL A 118 -8.75 -26.16 9.94
C VAL A 118 -9.59 -24.99 9.44
N THR A 119 -10.89 -25.15 9.38
CA THR A 119 -11.83 -24.11 8.95
C THR A 119 -11.75 -22.87 9.83
N LYS A 120 -11.73 -23.06 11.15
CA LYS A 120 -11.56 -21.98 12.13
C LYS A 120 -10.25 -21.23 11.92
N ASN A 121 -9.14 -21.96 11.76
CA ASN A 121 -7.82 -21.36 11.52
C ASN A 121 -7.78 -20.57 10.21
N VAL A 122 -8.46 -21.02 9.16
CA VAL A 122 -8.57 -20.29 7.89
C VAL A 122 -9.31 -18.98 8.08
N VAL A 123 -10.48 -19.00 8.74
CA VAL A 123 -11.26 -17.78 9.02
C VAL A 123 -10.44 -16.77 9.83
N GLU A 124 -9.77 -17.23 10.89
CA GLU A 124 -8.93 -16.38 11.73
C GLU A 124 -7.76 -15.77 10.93
N SER A 125 -7.10 -16.58 10.11
CA SER A 125 -5.98 -16.11 9.28
C SER A 125 -6.41 -15.06 8.26
N VAL A 126 -7.56 -15.25 7.60
CA VAL A 126 -8.09 -14.28 6.63
C VAL A 126 -8.56 -13.01 7.32
N THR A 127 -9.17 -13.11 8.51
CA THR A 127 -9.58 -11.95 9.30
C THR A 127 -8.37 -11.12 9.71
N ASN A 128 -7.30 -11.76 10.21
CA ASN A 128 -6.05 -11.08 10.57
C ASN A 128 -5.39 -10.41 9.37
N LEU A 129 -5.40 -11.08 8.20
CA LEU A 129 -4.90 -10.50 6.96
C LEU A 129 -5.71 -9.27 6.54
N ALA A 130 -7.03 -9.35 6.65
CA ALA A 130 -7.93 -8.24 6.32
C ALA A 130 -7.70 -7.03 7.24
N ASP A 131 -7.49 -7.24 8.52
CA ASP A 131 -7.19 -6.17 9.47
C ASP A 131 -5.83 -5.52 9.19
N GLY A 132 -4.84 -6.31 8.82
CA GLY A 132 -3.54 -5.80 8.36
C GLY A 132 -3.65 -4.97 7.08
N ALA A 133 -4.44 -5.45 6.11
CA ALA A 133 -4.69 -4.75 4.86
C ALA A 133 -5.45 -3.44 5.07
N LYS A 134 -6.44 -3.39 5.98
CA LYS A 134 -7.16 -2.16 6.34
C LYS A 134 -6.22 -1.09 6.92
N LYS A 135 -5.32 -1.47 7.82
CA LYS A 135 -4.32 -0.54 8.39
C LYS A 135 -3.39 0.01 7.30
N LEU A 136 -2.98 -0.83 6.35
CA LEU A 136 -2.17 -0.39 5.21
C LEU A 136 -2.95 0.57 4.30
N LEU A 137 -4.22 0.27 4.02
CA LEU A 137 -5.10 1.15 3.23
C LEU A 137 -5.29 2.51 3.93
N GLU A 138 -5.49 2.53 5.24
CA GLU A 138 -5.58 3.77 6.01
C GLU A 138 -4.30 4.59 5.90
N PHE A 139 -3.13 3.98 6.12
CA PHE A 139 -1.83 4.64 5.96
C PHE A 139 -1.64 5.20 4.53
N VAL A 140 -1.97 4.42 3.50
CA VAL A 140 -1.86 4.87 2.11
C VAL A 140 -2.85 5.98 1.80
N GLY A 141 -4.09 5.88 2.31
CA GLY A 141 -5.15 6.87 2.06
C GLY A 141 -4.96 8.20 2.78
N THR A 142 -4.17 8.24 3.85
CA THR A 142 -3.86 9.44 4.62
C THR A 142 -2.41 9.87 4.43
N ASP A 143 -1.47 9.19 5.04
CA ASP A 143 -0.07 9.63 5.15
C ASP A 143 0.64 9.73 3.80
N VAL A 144 0.39 8.78 2.89
CA VAL A 144 1.02 8.80 1.55
C VAL A 144 0.39 9.87 0.68
N VAL A 145 -0.93 10.03 0.71
CA VAL A 145 -1.65 11.07 -0.05
C VAL A 145 -1.26 12.46 0.45
N ASP A 146 -1.19 12.67 1.76
CA ASP A 146 -0.73 13.94 2.36
C ASP A 146 0.73 14.25 2.01
N SER A 147 1.58 13.22 1.93
CA SER A 147 2.96 13.37 1.47
C SER A 147 3.04 13.87 0.02
N PHE A 148 2.16 13.38 -0.87
CA PHE A 148 2.10 13.89 -2.25
C PHE A 148 1.61 15.34 -2.31
N ALA A 149 0.66 15.73 -1.47
CA ALA A 149 0.26 17.14 -1.35
C ALA A 149 1.45 18.00 -0.93
N GLY A 150 2.20 17.59 0.10
CA GLY A 150 3.41 18.28 0.55
C GLY A 150 4.51 18.39 -0.52
N PHE A 151 4.72 17.35 -1.32
CA PHE A 151 5.66 17.43 -2.45
C PHE A 151 5.20 18.38 -3.55
N SER A 152 3.88 18.46 -3.80
CA SER A 152 3.33 19.42 -4.75
C SER A 152 3.56 20.86 -4.29
N ASP A 153 3.30 21.16 -3.01
CA ASP A 153 3.52 22.47 -2.41
C ASP A 153 5.02 22.86 -2.41
N MET A 154 5.88 21.88 -2.15
CA MET A 154 7.33 22.10 -2.23
C MET A 154 7.79 22.42 -3.65
N ALA A 155 7.24 21.75 -4.67
CA ALA A 155 7.52 22.05 -6.07
C ALA A 155 7.05 23.45 -6.46
N ASP A 156 5.88 23.88 -5.98
CA ASP A 156 5.40 25.25 -6.19
C ASP A 156 6.34 26.29 -5.51
N SER A 157 6.82 26.00 -4.32
CA SER A 157 7.81 26.84 -3.62
C SER A 157 9.10 26.96 -4.42
N TYR A 158 9.67 25.84 -4.91
CA TYR A 158 10.86 25.87 -5.75
C TYR A 158 10.67 26.65 -7.05
N SER A 159 9.50 26.56 -7.67
CA SER A 159 9.20 27.36 -8.86
C SER A 159 9.16 28.85 -8.56
N ASN A 160 8.61 29.27 -7.42
CA ASN A 160 8.59 30.63 -6.95
C ASN A 160 10.00 31.15 -6.59
N ASP A 161 10.79 30.34 -5.92
CA ASP A 161 12.19 30.66 -5.56
C ASP A 161 13.03 30.88 -6.82
N ALA A 162 12.88 30.02 -7.83
CA ALA A 162 13.53 30.17 -9.13
C ALA A 162 13.14 31.50 -9.80
N GLY A 163 11.86 31.87 -9.77
CA GLY A 163 11.40 33.17 -10.26
C GLY A 163 12.03 34.36 -9.51
N SER A 164 12.19 34.24 -8.21
CA SER A 164 12.84 35.25 -7.37
C SER A 164 14.35 35.38 -7.68
N ILE A 165 15.04 34.25 -7.91
CA ILE A 165 16.44 34.23 -8.31
C ILE A 165 16.62 34.89 -9.69
N ASP A 166 15.75 34.59 -10.65
CA ASP A 166 15.80 35.21 -11.98
C ASP A 166 15.64 36.74 -11.90
N GLY A 167 14.70 37.22 -11.07
CA GLY A 167 14.56 38.64 -10.76
C GLY A 167 15.82 39.26 -10.17
N LEU A 168 16.43 38.63 -9.15
CA LEU A 168 17.66 39.09 -8.53
C LEU A 168 18.86 39.14 -9.52
N VAL A 169 18.96 38.14 -10.39
CA VAL A 169 19.99 38.10 -11.44
C VAL A 169 19.80 39.23 -12.45
N THR A 170 18.59 39.56 -12.81
CA THR A 170 18.27 40.68 -13.70
C THR A 170 18.63 42.01 -13.06
N ASP A 171 18.25 42.25 -11.81
CA ASP A 171 18.56 43.46 -11.05
C ASP A 171 20.06 43.62 -10.84
N PHE A 172 20.77 42.51 -10.58
CA PHE A 172 22.23 42.52 -10.43
C PHE A 172 22.94 42.84 -11.73
N SER A 173 22.45 42.34 -12.86
CA SER A 173 22.99 42.70 -14.19
C SER A 173 22.82 44.18 -14.47
N ALA A 174 21.65 44.75 -14.27
CA ALA A 174 21.38 46.18 -14.47
C ALA A 174 22.24 47.04 -13.54
N SER A 175 22.37 46.70 -12.27
CA SER A 175 23.20 47.40 -11.31
C SER A 175 24.67 47.36 -11.71
N SER A 176 25.16 46.26 -12.26
CA SER A 176 26.53 46.07 -12.71
C SER A 176 26.86 46.91 -13.95
N GLU A 177 25.91 46.98 -14.90
CA GLU A 177 26.06 47.87 -16.06
C GLU A 177 26.12 49.35 -15.64
N GLN A 178 25.29 49.76 -14.69
CA GLN A 178 25.31 51.13 -14.16
C GLN A 178 26.60 51.44 -13.44
N LEU A 179 27.15 50.49 -12.67
CA LEU A 179 28.47 50.65 -12.03
C LEU A 179 29.60 50.80 -13.05
N LEU A 180 29.59 49.99 -14.11
CA LEU A 180 30.59 50.10 -15.18
C LEU A 180 30.51 51.45 -15.89
N ALA A 181 29.33 51.95 -16.18
CA ALA A 181 29.13 53.28 -16.76
C ALA A 181 29.67 54.39 -15.82
N SER A 182 29.38 54.28 -14.52
CA SER A 182 29.89 55.24 -13.52
C SER A 182 31.40 55.21 -13.40
N ILE A 183 32.05 54.04 -13.42
CA ILE A 183 33.50 53.87 -13.38
C ILE A 183 34.12 54.50 -14.64
N ASN A 184 33.57 54.30 -15.82
CA ASN A 184 34.04 54.90 -17.06
C ASN A 184 33.94 56.43 -16.99
N GLY A 185 32.84 56.99 -16.49
CA GLY A 185 32.71 58.43 -16.29
C GLY A 185 33.73 59.04 -15.32
N VAL A 186 34.03 58.29 -14.25
CA VAL A 186 35.13 58.72 -13.31
C VAL A 186 36.53 58.68 -13.99
N MET A 187 36.74 57.60 -14.79
CA MET A 187 38.03 57.49 -15.55
C MET A 187 38.20 58.65 -16.57
N ASP A 188 37.12 59.02 -17.27
CA ASP A 188 37.15 60.16 -18.20
C ASP A 188 37.40 61.47 -17.47
N ALA A 189 36.73 61.72 -16.33
CA ALA A 189 36.97 62.92 -15.51
C ALA A 189 38.41 63.01 -14.99
N ILE A 190 38.99 61.89 -14.54
CA ILE A 190 40.38 61.80 -14.13
C ILE A 190 41.33 62.14 -15.33
N GLY A 191 40.96 61.62 -16.51
CA GLY A 191 41.72 61.89 -17.74
C GLY A 191 41.72 63.37 -18.11
N GLU A 192 40.58 64.07 -17.97
CA GLU A 192 40.47 65.52 -18.18
C GLU A 192 41.30 66.35 -17.16
N VAL A 193 41.20 66.01 -15.87
CA VAL A 193 41.95 66.63 -14.82
C VAL A 193 43.48 66.45 -15.05
N SER A 194 43.94 65.28 -15.47
CA SER A 194 45.32 65.00 -15.79
C SER A 194 45.85 65.84 -16.98
N LYS A 195 45.00 66.04 -18.00
CA LYS A 195 45.35 66.93 -19.17
C LYS A 195 45.37 68.38 -18.79
N ALA A 196 44.61 68.85 -17.84
CA ALA A 196 44.61 70.24 -17.39
C ALA A 196 45.76 70.59 -16.45
N ALA A 197 46.43 69.59 -15.84
CA ALA A 197 47.51 69.70 -14.91
C ALA A 197 48.93 69.64 -15.61
N THR A 198 48.94 69.31 -16.90
CA THR A 198 50.16 69.32 -17.74
C THR A 198 50.15 70.52 -18.69
#